data_e77f960f9e5bdf235a387d8a80067b88
#
_entry.id   e77f960f9e5bdf235a387d8a80067b88
#
_cell.length_a   1.000
_cell.length_b   1.000
_cell.length_c   1.000
_cell.angle_alpha   90.00
_cell.angle_beta   90.00
_cell.angle_gamma   90.00
#
_symmetry.space_group_name_H-M   'P 1'
#
loop_
_entity.id
_entity.type
_entity.pdbx_description
1 polymer ?
#
loop_
_entity_poly.entity_id
_entity_poly.type
_entity_poly.pdbx_seq_one_letter_code
_entity_poly.pdbx_strand_id
1 'polypeptide(L)'
;MILNALNAKPLPIYGDGQQVRDWLYVGDHCSAIREVLANGKLGETYNIGGWNEKANIDVVKTICRILDELKPRADGKSYAEQITFVKDRPGHDRRYAIDASKVERELGWRPAETFDTGIRKTVQWYLDNPVWIEGVVSGSYRDWLQKQYN
;
A
#
# COMPACT_ATOMS: atom_id res chain seq x y z
N MET A 1 -6.36 3.97 -4.63
CA MET A 1 -6.73 5.21 -3.93
C MET A 1 -5.97 6.42 -4.46
N ILE A 2 -4.63 6.47 -4.39
CA ILE A 2 -3.83 7.63 -4.83
C ILE A 2 -4.19 8.09 -6.25
N LEU A 3 -4.16 7.20 -7.25
CA LEU A 3 -4.49 7.55 -8.63
C LEU A 3 -5.94 8.02 -8.81
N ASN A 4 -6.89 7.42 -8.08
CA ASN A 4 -8.28 7.89 -8.11
C ASN A 4 -8.38 9.32 -7.57
N ALA A 5 -7.73 9.59 -6.43
CA ALA A 5 -7.70 10.92 -5.84
C ALA A 5 -7.16 11.96 -6.83
N LEU A 6 -6.00 11.71 -7.41
CA LEU A 6 -5.35 12.60 -8.39
C LEU A 6 -6.17 12.83 -9.67
N ASN A 7 -7.01 11.87 -10.05
CA ASN A 7 -7.88 11.95 -11.23
C ASN A 7 -9.32 12.36 -10.91
N ALA A 8 -9.57 12.95 -9.75
CA ALA A 8 -10.89 13.40 -9.29
C ALA A 8 -11.98 12.29 -9.32
N LYS A 9 -11.56 11.02 -9.16
CA LYS A 9 -12.46 9.86 -9.13
C LYS A 9 -12.86 9.54 -7.69
N PRO A 10 -14.03 8.91 -7.46
CA PRO A 10 -14.44 8.45 -6.14
C PRO A 10 -13.41 7.53 -5.49
N LEU A 11 -13.30 7.62 -4.16
CA LEU A 11 -12.47 6.75 -3.32
C LEU A 11 -13.40 5.75 -2.60
N PRO A 12 -13.72 4.59 -3.21
CA PRO A 12 -14.70 3.68 -2.68
C PRO A 12 -14.19 2.96 -1.42
N ILE A 13 -14.96 3.06 -0.33
CA ILE A 13 -14.73 2.35 0.92
C ILE A 13 -15.80 1.27 1.07
N TYR A 14 -15.37 0.02 1.18
CA TYR A 14 -16.29 -1.11 1.39
C TYR A 14 -16.85 -1.10 2.82
N GLY A 15 -18.18 -1.28 2.94
CA GLY A 15 -18.89 -1.30 4.20
C GLY A 15 -18.67 -0.02 5.00
N ASP A 16 -18.25 -0.17 6.25
CA ASP A 16 -17.92 0.94 7.16
C ASP A 16 -16.44 1.35 7.14
N GLY A 17 -15.62 0.66 6.35
CA GLY A 17 -14.19 0.91 6.25
C GLY A 17 -13.37 0.46 7.46
N GLN A 18 -13.98 -0.23 8.41
CA GLN A 18 -13.32 -0.65 9.66
C GLN A 18 -12.57 -1.99 9.54
N GLN A 19 -12.42 -2.52 8.33
CA GLN A 19 -11.59 -3.70 8.12
C GLN A 19 -10.13 -3.35 8.40
N VAL A 20 -9.52 -4.09 9.33
CA VAL A 20 -8.14 -3.88 9.77
C VAL A 20 -7.17 -4.73 8.95
N ARG A 21 -6.05 -4.14 8.55
CA ARG A 21 -4.94 -4.81 7.87
C ARG A 21 -3.62 -4.38 8.50
N ASP A 22 -2.63 -5.27 8.44
CA ASP A 22 -1.25 -4.92 8.76
C ASP A 22 -0.57 -4.32 7.53
N TRP A 23 -0.10 -3.09 7.66
CA TRP A 23 0.47 -2.30 6.57
C TRP A 23 1.99 -2.24 6.68
N LEU A 24 2.65 -2.64 5.60
CA LEU A 24 4.10 -2.69 5.52
C LEU A 24 4.60 -1.89 4.32
N TYR A 25 5.62 -1.07 4.51
CA TYR A 25 6.27 -0.36 3.41
C TYR A 25 6.98 -1.35 2.47
N VAL A 26 6.85 -1.14 1.16
CA VAL A 26 7.38 -2.07 0.16
C VAL A 26 8.90 -2.28 0.26
N GLY A 27 9.67 -1.22 0.58
CA GLY A 27 11.11 -1.33 0.79
C GLY A 27 11.47 -2.25 1.96
N ASP A 28 10.71 -2.17 3.06
CA ASP A 28 10.89 -3.05 4.21
C ASP A 28 10.52 -4.50 3.87
N HIS A 29 9.43 -4.71 3.12
CA HIS A 29 9.06 -6.03 2.65
C HIS A 29 10.18 -6.67 1.80
N CYS A 30 10.75 -5.90 0.87
CA CYS A 30 11.87 -6.35 0.06
C CYS A 30 13.13 -6.65 0.92
N SER A 31 13.39 -5.85 1.95
CA SER A 31 14.51 -6.09 2.87
C SER A 31 14.32 -7.38 3.66
N ALA A 32 13.09 -7.66 4.13
CA ALA A 32 12.76 -8.91 4.80
C ALA A 32 12.97 -10.13 3.91
N ILE A 33 12.52 -10.07 2.65
CA ILE A 33 12.73 -11.16 1.68
C ILE A 33 14.23 -11.42 1.50
N ARG A 34 15.04 -10.36 1.35
CA ARG A 34 16.49 -10.50 1.21
C ARG A 34 17.13 -11.13 2.45
N GLU A 35 16.67 -10.75 3.64
CA GLU A 35 17.15 -11.30 4.90
C GLU A 35 16.81 -12.80 5.01
N VAL A 36 15.57 -13.17 4.68
CA VAL A 36 15.16 -14.60 4.67
C VAL A 36 15.98 -15.40 3.67
N LEU A 37 16.26 -14.87 2.47
CA LEU A 37 17.07 -15.56 1.46
C LEU A 37 18.53 -15.74 1.89
N ALA A 38 19.09 -14.77 2.63
CA ALA A 38 20.48 -14.80 3.05
C ALA A 38 20.71 -15.66 4.31
N ASN A 39 19.81 -15.56 5.30
CA ASN A 39 20.02 -16.05 6.65
C ASN A 39 18.91 -16.98 7.16
N GLY A 40 17.83 -17.18 6.39
CA GLY A 40 16.73 -18.06 6.76
C GLY A 40 17.14 -19.53 6.78
N LYS A 41 16.56 -20.29 7.69
CA LYS A 41 16.77 -21.75 7.76
C LYS A 41 16.05 -22.45 6.61
N LEU A 42 16.71 -23.35 5.93
CA LEU A 42 16.14 -24.15 4.85
C LEU A 42 14.93 -24.97 5.32
N GLY A 43 13.86 -24.92 4.55
CA GLY A 43 12.61 -25.63 4.86
C GLY A 43 11.68 -24.90 5.85
N GLU A 44 12.10 -23.77 6.39
CA GLU A 44 11.30 -22.99 7.32
C GLU A 44 10.47 -21.91 6.61
N THR A 45 9.36 -21.52 7.24
CA THR A 45 8.52 -20.41 6.79
C THR A 45 8.66 -19.22 7.73
N TYR A 46 8.65 -18.01 7.14
CA TYR A 46 8.74 -16.74 7.88
C TYR A 46 7.58 -15.84 7.48
N ASN A 47 6.77 -15.45 8.44
CA ASN A 47 5.78 -14.39 8.25
C ASN A 47 6.50 -13.04 8.28
N ILE A 48 6.14 -12.16 7.33
CA ILE A 48 6.65 -10.79 7.26
C ILE A 48 5.47 -9.84 7.49
N GLY A 49 5.53 -9.04 8.53
CA GLY A 49 4.49 -8.08 8.92
C GLY A 49 5.06 -6.74 9.34
N GLY A 50 4.21 -5.73 9.38
CA GLY A 50 4.58 -4.35 9.65
C GLY A 50 4.40 -3.92 11.10
N TRP A 51 3.69 -4.69 11.92
CA TRP A 51 3.18 -4.28 13.24
C TRP A 51 2.38 -2.96 13.18
N ASN A 52 1.79 -2.66 12.03
CA ASN A 52 1.07 -1.43 11.72
C ASN A 52 -0.39 -1.73 11.36
N GLU A 53 -1.15 -2.25 12.32
CA GLU A 53 -2.58 -2.50 12.11
C GLU A 53 -3.35 -1.19 12.03
N LYS A 54 -4.03 -0.97 10.89
CA LYS A 54 -4.88 0.21 10.66
C LYS A 54 -6.17 -0.20 9.96
N ALA A 55 -7.25 0.50 10.28
CA ALA A 55 -8.50 0.37 9.54
C ALA A 55 -8.36 0.99 8.13
N ASN A 56 -9.01 0.39 7.15
CA ASN A 56 -8.93 0.87 5.76
C ASN A 56 -9.34 2.34 5.62
N ILE A 57 -10.36 2.79 6.36
CA ILE A 57 -10.79 4.19 6.33
C ILE A 57 -9.69 5.15 6.82
N ASP A 58 -8.92 4.76 7.84
CA ASP A 58 -7.84 5.58 8.37
C ASP A 58 -6.69 5.71 7.39
N VAL A 59 -6.38 4.61 6.67
CA VAL A 59 -5.37 4.62 5.60
C VAL A 59 -5.79 5.57 4.47
N VAL A 60 -7.04 5.51 4.03
CA VAL A 60 -7.53 6.40 2.95
C VAL A 60 -7.53 7.86 3.39
N LYS A 61 -7.99 8.16 4.61
CA LYS A 61 -7.90 9.53 5.17
C LYS A 61 -6.46 10.03 5.27
N THR A 62 -5.52 9.15 5.65
CA THR A 62 -4.09 9.51 5.71
C THR A 62 -3.54 9.81 4.32
N ILE A 63 -3.88 9.02 3.29
CA ILE A 63 -3.51 9.31 1.90
C ILE A 63 -4.06 10.67 1.46
N CYS A 64 -5.35 10.96 1.73
CA CYS A 64 -5.97 12.23 1.39
C CYS A 64 -5.23 13.41 2.04
N ARG A 65 -4.95 13.32 3.34
CA ARG A 65 -4.22 14.36 4.09
C ARG A 65 -2.82 14.60 3.50
N ILE A 66 -2.09 13.55 3.16
CA ILE A 66 -0.76 13.67 2.56
C ILE A 66 -0.84 14.31 1.16
N LEU A 67 -1.86 13.96 0.37
CA LEU A 67 -2.08 14.58 -0.94
C LEU A 67 -2.49 16.04 -0.81
N ASP A 68 -3.33 16.42 0.16
CA ASP A 68 -3.70 17.80 0.44
C ASP A 68 -2.46 18.65 0.77
N GLU A 69 -1.45 18.07 1.45
CA GLU A 69 -0.18 18.74 1.75
C GLU A 69 0.75 18.83 0.53
N LEU A 70 0.96 17.72 -0.19
CA LEU A 70 1.99 17.61 -1.23
C LEU A 70 1.52 18.10 -2.60
N LYS A 71 0.24 17.96 -2.89
CA LYS A 71 -0.36 18.36 -4.18
C LYS A 71 -1.81 18.78 -3.97
N PRO A 72 -2.05 19.96 -3.34
CA PRO A 72 -3.40 20.45 -3.08
C PRO A 72 -4.21 20.57 -4.37
N ARG A 73 -5.51 20.33 -4.27
CA ARG A 73 -6.44 20.44 -5.40
C ARG A 73 -6.61 21.89 -5.81
N ALA A 74 -6.76 22.12 -7.12
CA ALA A 74 -6.97 23.48 -7.68
C ALA A 74 -8.28 24.14 -7.23
N ASP A 75 -9.30 23.35 -6.85
CA ASP A 75 -10.58 23.83 -6.35
C ASP A 75 -10.57 24.14 -4.85
N GLY A 76 -9.42 23.99 -4.17
CA GLY A 76 -9.24 24.27 -2.74
C GLY A 76 -9.90 23.25 -1.81
N LYS A 77 -10.51 22.18 -2.34
CA LYS A 77 -11.17 21.14 -1.55
C LYS A 77 -10.19 20.05 -1.12
N SER A 78 -10.53 19.37 -0.02
CA SER A 78 -9.77 18.19 0.40
C SER A 78 -10.06 16.99 -0.50
N TYR A 79 -9.03 16.14 -0.72
CA TYR A 79 -9.21 14.84 -1.35
C TYR A 79 -10.15 13.92 -0.55
N ALA A 80 -10.30 14.15 0.75
CA ALA A 80 -11.22 13.39 1.59
C ALA A 80 -12.69 13.53 1.17
N GLU A 81 -13.07 14.61 0.48
CA GLU A 81 -14.42 14.80 -0.07
C GLU A 81 -14.76 13.79 -1.19
N GLN A 82 -13.77 13.11 -1.75
CA GLN A 82 -13.97 12.06 -2.76
C GLN A 82 -14.28 10.69 -2.13
N ILE A 83 -14.21 10.55 -0.79
CA ILE A 83 -14.50 9.29 -0.11
C ILE A 83 -16.00 8.96 -0.28
N THR A 84 -16.27 7.74 -0.74
CA THR A 84 -17.63 7.22 -0.92
C THR A 84 -17.73 5.85 -0.29
N PHE A 85 -18.80 5.58 0.46
CA PHE A 85 -19.05 4.26 1.02
C PHE A 85 -19.84 3.41 0.02
N VAL A 86 -19.38 2.19 -0.21
CA VAL A 86 -20.02 1.24 -1.10
C VAL A 86 -20.41 -0.03 -0.34
N LYS A 87 -21.35 -0.81 -0.92
CA LYS A 87 -21.77 -2.08 -0.32
C LYS A 87 -20.58 -2.99 -0.07
N ASP A 88 -20.52 -3.56 1.13
CA ASP A 88 -19.47 -4.51 1.49
C ASP A 88 -19.58 -5.80 0.68
N ARG A 89 -18.45 -6.45 0.44
CA ARG A 89 -18.39 -7.72 -0.27
C ARG A 89 -18.71 -8.90 0.67
N PRO A 90 -19.38 -9.95 0.22
CA PRO A 90 -19.55 -11.16 1.01
C PRO A 90 -18.20 -11.75 1.46
N GLY A 91 -18.13 -12.22 2.71
CA GLY A 91 -16.91 -12.82 3.26
C GLY A 91 -15.75 -11.86 3.44
N HIS A 92 -16.01 -10.56 3.62
CA HIS A 92 -14.96 -9.58 3.86
C HIS A 92 -14.45 -9.68 5.30
N ASP A 93 -13.28 -10.24 5.48
CA ASP A 93 -12.68 -10.40 6.80
C ASP A 93 -12.50 -9.08 7.52
N ARG A 94 -12.96 -9.04 8.78
CA ARG A 94 -12.87 -7.84 9.62
C ARG A 94 -11.44 -7.47 9.96
N ARG A 95 -10.56 -8.47 10.17
CA ARG A 95 -9.18 -8.24 10.55
C ARG A 95 -8.25 -9.31 9.96
N TYR A 96 -7.18 -8.87 9.34
CA TYR A 96 -5.98 -9.65 9.10
C TYR A 96 -4.83 -9.05 9.90
N ALA A 97 -4.21 -9.86 10.75
CA ALA A 97 -3.00 -9.53 11.48
C ALA A 97 -1.97 -10.63 11.27
N ILE A 98 -0.73 -10.25 11.22
CA ILE A 98 0.39 -11.15 10.97
C ILE A 98 1.28 -11.16 12.22
N ASP A 99 1.56 -12.35 12.76
CA ASP A 99 2.61 -12.51 13.76
C ASP A 99 3.96 -12.70 13.04
N ALA A 100 4.77 -11.65 13.06
CA ALA A 100 6.11 -11.63 12.48
C ALA A 100 7.22 -11.81 13.54
N SER A 101 6.89 -12.28 14.75
CA SER A 101 7.86 -12.44 15.84
C SER A 101 8.97 -13.44 15.52
N LYS A 102 8.71 -14.44 14.67
CA LYS A 102 9.72 -15.41 14.26
C LYS A 102 10.84 -14.77 13.45
N VAL A 103 10.53 -13.95 12.45
CA VAL A 103 11.55 -13.30 11.62
C VAL A 103 12.39 -12.34 12.46
N GLU A 104 11.77 -11.63 13.39
CA GLU A 104 12.50 -10.78 14.34
C GLU A 104 13.44 -11.60 15.23
N ARG A 105 12.93 -12.63 15.89
CA ARG A 105 13.69 -13.44 16.85
C ARG A 105 14.84 -14.19 16.20
N GLU A 106 14.64 -14.75 15.01
CA GLU A 106 15.59 -15.63 14.37
C GLU A 106 16.55 -14.92 13.41
N LEU A 107 16.09 -13.85 12.77
CA LEU A 107 16.86 -13.12 11.78
C LEU A 107 17.16 -11.67 12.18
N GLY A 108 16.65 -11.20 13.31
CA GLY A 108 16.85 -9.84 13.78
C GLY A 108 16.17 -8.77 12.93
N TRP A 109 15.31 -9.16 11.98
CA TRP A 109 14.69 -8.21 11.07
C TRP A 109 13.46 -7.53 11.69
N ARG A 110 13.40 -6.22 11.50
CA ARG A 110 12.22 -5.36 11.76
C ARG A 110 12.07 -4.33 10.65
N PRO A 111 10.84 -3.84 10.37
CA PRO A 111 10.65 -2.72 9.45
C PRO A 111 11.38 -1.48 9.95
N ALA A 112 12.01 -0.76 9.03
CA ALA A 112 12.67 0.52 9.30
C ALA A 112 11.67 1.69 9.29
N GLU A 113 10.57 1.55 8.55
CA GLU A 113 9.54 2.57 8.41
C GLU A 113 8.36 2.32 9.36
N THR A 114 7.84 3.42 9.93
CA THR A 114 6.52 3.41 10.55
C THR A 114 5.43 3.48 9.47
N PHE A 115 4.17 3.28 9.85
CA PHE A 115 3.05 3.49 8.92
C PHE A 115 3.08 4.90 8.31
N ASP A 116 3.29 5.93 9.14
CA ASP A 116 3.23 7.32 8.69
C ASP A 116 4.38 7.69 7.75
N THR A 117 5.59 7.21 8.02
CA THR A 117 6.75 7.46 7.16
C THR A 117 6.66 6.66 5.85
N GLY A 118 6.26 5.40 5.91
CA GLY A 118 6.13 4.52 4.76
C GLY A 118 5.02 4.94 3.81
N ILE A 119 3.83 5.32 4.33
CA ILE A 119 2.72 5.77 3.48
C ILE A 119 3.04 7.11 2.81
N ARG A 120 3.74 8.02 3.50
CA ARG A 120 4.20 9.28 2.92
C ARG A 120 5.18 9.05 1.77
N LYS A 121 6.17 8.18 1.96
CA LYS A 121 7.11 7.78 0.90
C LYS A 121 6.37 7.16 -0.30
N THR A 122 5.36 6.34 -0.04
CA THR A 122 4.55 5.73 -1.09
C THR A 122 3.79 6.79 -1.90
N VAL A 123 3.11 7.74 -1.25
CA VAL A 123 2.40 8.82 -1.94
C VAL A 123 3.38 9.67 -2.75
N GLN A 124 4.51 10.06 -2.16
CA GLN A 124 5.55 10.84 -2.85
C GLN A 124 6.05 10.11 -4.09
N TRP A 125 6.32 8.81 -3.98
CA TRP A 125 6.77 8.01 -5.12
C TRP A 125 5.78 8.06 -6.29
N TYR A 126 4.46 7.96 -6.02
CA TYR A 126 3.44 8.09 -7.06
C TYR A 126 3.44 9.48 -7.71
N LEU A 127 3.73 10.54 -6.94
CA LEU A 127 3.83 11.90 -7.50
C LEU A 127 5.06 12.09 -8.37
N ASP A 128 6.17 11.42 -8.02
CA ASP A 128 7.46 11.58 -8.70
C ASP A 128 7.63 10.66 -9.93
N ASN A 129 6.77 9.66 -10.10
CA ASN A 129 6.90 8.66 -11.17
C ASN A 129 5.70 8.60 -12.14
N PRO A 130 5.24 9.73 -12.72
CA PRO A 130 4.05 9.76 -13.58
C PRO A 130 4.23 8.94 -14.87
N VAL A 131 5.41 8.92 -15.46
CA VAL A 131 5.69 8.16 -16.68
C VAL A 131 5.56 6.66 -16.47
N TRP A 132 6.06 6.15 -15.33
CA TRP A 132 5.89 4.75 -14.99
C TRP A 132 4.42 4.38 -14.79
N ILE A 133 3.68 5.25 -14.08
CA ILE A 133 2.24 5.07 -13.84
C ILE A 133 1.48 5.01 -15.16
N GLU A 134 1.74 5.95 -16.08
CA GLU A 134 1.11 5.99 -17.40
C GLU A 134 1.38 4.70 -18.18
N GLY A 135 2.61 4.22 -18.19
CA GLY A 135 2.99 2.96 -18.81
C GLY A 135 2.23 1.76 -18.28
N VAL A 136 1.98 1.70 -16.95
CA VAL A 136 1.22 0.63 -16.33
C VAL A 136 -0.29 0.77 -16.60
N VAL A 137 -0.84 1.98 -16.46
CA VAL A 137 -2.29 2.23 -16.61
C VAL A 137 -2.74 2.08 -18.07
N SER A 138 -1.93 2.54 -19.03
CA SER A 138 -2.21 2.38 -20.47
C SER A 138 -2.13 0.92 -20.93
N GLY A 139 -1.46 0.07 -20.18
CA GLY A 139 -1.22 -1.32 -20.54
C GLY A 139 -0.12 -1.51 -21.60
N SER A 140 0.64 -0.49 -21.92
CA SER A 140 1.74 -0.53 -22.92
C SER A 140 2.79 -1.62 -22.64
N TYR A 141 2.98 -2.01 -21.39
CA TYR A 141 3.85 -3.13 -21.02
C TYR A 141 3.37 -4.49 -21.60
N ARG A 142 2.06 -4.64 -21.89
CA ARG A 142 1.51 -5.87 -22.49
C ARG A 142 1.94 -6.00 -23.95
N ASP A 143 2.00 -4.88 -24.68
CA ASP A 143 2.46 -4.86 -26.07
C ASP A 143 3.94 -5.24 -26.14
N TRP A 144 4.73 -4.82 -25.14
CA TRP A 144 6.13 -5.22 -25.01
C TRP A 144 6.27 -6.72 -24.74
N LEU A 145 5.47 -7.28 -23.81
CA LEU A 145 5.46 -8.72 -23.54
C LEU A 145 5.09 -9.54 -24.79
N GLN A 146 4.08 -9.12 -25.56
CA GLN A 146 3.70 -9.81 -26.78
C GLN A 146 4.85 -9.80 -27.82
N LYS A 147 5.58 -8.70 -27.94
CA LYS A 147 6.74 -8.60 -28.85
C LYS A 147 7.93 -9.45 -28.40
N GLN A 148 8.08 -9.67 -27.09
CA GLN A 148 9.21 -10.41 -26.53
C GLN A 148 9.02 -11.92 -26.61
N TYR A 149 7.78 -12.42 -26.57
CA TYR A 149 7.44 -13.83 -26.44
C TYR A 149 6.71 -14.41 -27.67
N ASN A 150 6.52 -13.66 -28.74
CA ASN A 150 6.14 -14.08 -30.09
C ASN A 150 7.33 -13.95 -31.04
#